data_9ee5f360bfb85ff6d5932fec6c00a58a
#
_entry.id   9ee5f360bfb85ff6d5932fec6c00a58a
#
_cell.length_a   1.000
_cell.length_b   1.000
_cell.length_c   1.000
_cell.angle_alpha   90.00
_cell.angle_beta   90.00
_cell.angle_gamma   90.00
#
_symmetry.space_group_name_H-M   'P 1'
#
loop_
_entity.id
_entity.type
_entity.pdbx_description
1 polymer ?
#
loop_
_entity_poly.entity_id
_entity_poly.type
_entity_poly.pdbx_seq_one_letter_code
_entity_poly.pdbx_strand_id
1 'polypeptide(L)'
;FRAAYDSGVLVKAKESGVVKHVSARKITIEDEEGVCHDYNLIKFSRSNQGTCINQMPIVHKGDKINKGDVLADGPSTQNGEVALGKNILIGFMTWEGYNYEDAILLSERLVKDDVFTSIHIEEFEAQARDTKLGAEDITRDIPNVGEEALRDLDASGIIRVGAEVKSGDILVGKVCLLYTS
;
A
#
# COMPACT_ATOMS: atom_id res chain seq x y z
N PHE A 1 -7.75 -11.16 19.73
CA PHE A 1 -9.01 -10.96 19.00
C PHE A 1 -9.65 -9.60 19.33
N ARG A 2 -10.06 -9.36 20.60
CA ARG A 2 -10.83 -8.17 20.99
C ARG A 2 -10.15 -6.84 20.60
N ALA A 3 -8.85 -6.71 20.78
CA ALA A 3 -8.11 -5.50 20.42
C ALA A 3 -8.18 -5.20 18.91
N ALA A 4 -8.03 -6.20 18.04
CA ALA A 4 -8.19 -6.05 16.61
C ALA A 4 -9.64 -5.75 16.22
N TYR A 5 -10.59 -6.42 16.87
CA TYR A 5 -12.02 -6.24 16.63
C TYR A 5 -12.51 -4.82 16.95
N ASP A 6 -12.06 -4.25 18.08
CA ASP A 6 -12.48 -2.94 18.56
C ASP A 6 -11.71 -1.78 17.86
N SER A 7 -10.54 -2.04 17.31
CA SER A 7 -9.71 -1.02 16.61
C SER A 7 -10.30 -0.51 15.30
N GLY A 8 -11.26 -1.23 14.71
CA GLY A 8 -11.88 -0.87 13.43
C GLY A 8 -11.06 -1.19 12.18
N VAL A 9 -9.91 -1.87 12.32
CA VAL A 9 -9.08 -2.28 11.16
C VAL A 9 -9.65 -3.48 10.40
N LEU A 10 -10.50 -4.27 11.06
CA LEU A 10 -11.15 -5.44 10.49
C LEU A 10 -12.46 -5.07 9.77
N VAL A 11 -12.75 -5.75 8.68
CA VAL A 11 -14.06 -5.66 8.02
C VAL A 11 -14.99 -6.70 8.65
N LYS A 12 -16.11 -6.23 9.21
CA LYS A 12 -17.09 -7.05 9.94
C LYS A 12 -18.40 -7.14 9.21
N ALA A 13 -19.08 -8.27 9.30
CA ALA A 13 -20.41 -8.47 8.76
C ALA A 13 -21.44 -7.60 9.53
N LYS A 14 -22.21 -6.82 8.80
CA LYS A 14 -23.30 -6.02 9.37
C LYS A 14 -24.56 -6.84 9.58
N GLU A 15 -24.77 -7.85 8.72
CA GLU A 15 -25.90 -8.78 8.77
C GLU A 15 -25.43 -10.21 8.61
N SER A 16 -26.25 -11.17 9.05
CA SER A 16 -25.99 -12.60 8.87
C SER A 16 -26.38 -13.02 7.46
N GLY A 17 -25.73 -14.03 6.90
CA GLY A 17 -26.05 -14.51 5.57
C GLY A 17 -25.05 -15.52 5.03
N VAL A 18 -25.05 -15.70 3.71
CA VAL A 18 -24.15 -16.59 3.00
C VAL A 18 -23.31 -15.80 2.00
N VAL A 19 -22.01 -16.07 1.98
CA VAL A 19 -21.08 -15.43 1.07
C VAL A 19 -21.33 -15.89 -0.36
N LYS A 20 -21.77 -15.00 -1.23
CA LYS A 20 -22.05 -15.26 -2.66
C LYS A 20 -20.86 -15.01 -3.55
N HIS A 21 -20.10 -13.97 -3.27
CA HIS A 21 -18.95 -13.56 -4.07
C HIS A 21 -17.83 -13.04 -3.19
N VAL A 22 -16.59 -13.45 -3.52
CA VAL A 22 -15.37 -12.95 -2.90
C VAL A 22 -14.38 -12.60 -4.00
N SER A 23 -13.85 -11.42 -3.92
CA SER A 23 -12.74 -10.94 -4.72
C SER A 23 -11.74 -10.16 -3.84
N ALA A 24 -10.58 -9.84 -4.38
CA ALA A 24 -9.60 -9.03 -3.67
C ALA A 24 -10.13 -7.65 -3.25
N ARG A 25 -11.16 -7.13 -3.92
CA ARG A 25 -11.71 -5.78 -3.70
C ARG A 25 -13.10 -5.74 -3.08
N LYS A 26 -13.82 -6.87 -3.11
CA LYS A 26 -15.23 -6.88 -2.74
C LYS A 26 -15.66 -8.24 -2.23
N ILE A 27 -16.46 -8.22 -1.15
CA ILE A 27 -17.17 -9.39 -0.63
C ILE A 27 -18.67 -9.07 -0.72
N THR A 28 -19.47 -10.01 -1.22
CA THR A 28 -20.93 -9.90 -1.28
C THR A 28 -21.56 -11.00 -0.43
N ILE A 29 -22.39 -10.63 0.51
CA ILE A 29 -23.17 -11.53 1.38
C ILE A 29 -24.63 -11.38 1.05
N GLU A 30 -25.33 -12.49 0.86
CA GLU A 30 -26.79 -12.54 0.73
C GLU A 30 -27.38 -12.93 2.07
N ASP A 31 -28.27 -12.10 2.60
CA ASP A 31 -29.00 -12.37 3.84
C ASP A 31 -30.13 -13.38 3.66
N GLU A 32 -30.85 -13.69 4.74
CA GLU A 32 -31.98 -14.63 4.72
C GLU A 32 -33.19 -14.12 3.92
N GLU A 33 -33.27 -12.80 3.69
CA GLU A 33 -34.30 -12.16 2.89
C GLU A 33 -33.97 -12.09 1.40
N GLY A 34 -32.75 -12.57 1.01
CA GLY A 34 -32.25 -12.54 -0.35
C GLY A 34 -31.65 -11.20 -0.78
N VAL A 35 -31.41 -10.30 0.16
CA VAL A 35 -30.77 -8.99 -0.11
C VAL A 35 -29.25 -9.16 -0.12
N CYS A 36 -28.60 -8.61 -1.13
CA CYS A 36 -27.14 -8.63 -1.24
C CYS A 36 -26.51 -7.42 -0.57
N HIS A 37 -25.59 -7.66 0.33
CA HIS A 37 -24.78 -6.66 1.02
C HIS A 37 -23.36 -6.69 0.51
N ASP A 38 -22.89 -5.57 -0.03
CA ASP A 38 -21.55 -5.41 -0.59
C ASP A 38 -20.60 -4.76 0.40
N TYR A 39 -19.43 -5.40 0.60
CA TYR A 39 -18.33 -4.91 1.42
C TYR A 39 -17.14 -4.63 0.53
N ASN A 40 -16.84 -3.36 0.28
CA ASN A 40 -15.68 -2.95 -0.48
C ASN A 40 -14.44 -2.95 0.42
N LEU A 41 -13.36 -3.55 -0.07
CA LEU A 41 -12.09 -3.67 0.64
C LEU A 41 -11.12 -2.58 0.22
N ILE A 42 -10.43 -1.99 1.19
CA ILE A 42 -9.37 -1.02 0.96
C ILE A 42 -8.13 -1.76 0.46
N LYS A 43 -7.58 -1.31 -0.67
CA LYS A 43 -6.41 -1.92 -1.29
C LYS A 43 -5.29 -0.91 -1.43
N PHE A 44 -4.13 -1.22 -0.85
CA PHE A 44 -2.88 -0.45 -1.00
C PHE A 44 -3.06 1.06 -0.82
N SER A 45 -3.82 1.45 0.20
CA SER A 45 -4.01 2.86 0.56
C SER A 45 -2.91 3.32 1.50
N ARG A 46 -2.53 4.59 1.39
CA ARG A 46 -1.56 5.21 2.29
C ARG A 46 -2.21 5.54 3.63
N SER A 47 -1.59 5.12 4.73
CA SER A 47 -1.93 5.61 6.07
C SER A 47 -1.30 7.00 6.33
N ASN A 48 -1.70 7.65 7.41
CA ASN A 48 -1.09 8.93 7.82
C ASN A 48 0.43 8.85 8.06
N GLN A 49 0.93 7.67 8.37
CA GLN A 49 2.36 7.40 8.61
C GLN A 49 3.09 6.88 7.37
N GLY A 50 2.45 6.86 6.20
CA GLY A 50 3.03 6.32 4.98
C GLY A 50 3.07 4.80 4.90
N THR A 51 2.47 4.09 5.85
CA THR A 51 2.36 2.63 5.83
C THR A 51 1.22 2.18 4.92
N CYS A 52 1.27 0.94 4.45
CA CYS A 52 0.28 0.38 3.55
C CYS A 52 -0.95 -0.13 4.32
N ILE A 53 -2.12 0.37 3.98
CA ILE A 53 -3.40 -0.18 4.40
C ILE A 53 -3.91 -1.08 3.30
N ASN A 54 -3.98 -2.38 3.57
CA ASN A 54 -4.48 -3.37 2.63
C ASN A 54 -5.36 -4.37 3.37
N GLN A 55 -6.61 -4.54 2.91
CA GLN A 55 -7.55 -5.47 3.48
C GLN A 55 -7.61 -6.74 2.62
N MET A 56 -7.54 -7.89 3.29
CA MET A 56 -7.54 -9.20 2.64
C MET A 56 -8.73 -10.03 3.14
N PRO A 57 -9.57 -10.58 2.23
CA PRO A 57 -10.67 -11.44 2.62
C PRO A 57 -10.14 -12.72 3.28
N ILE A 58 -10.80 -13.14 4.38
CA ILE A 58 -10.52 -14.40 5.07
C ILE A 58 -11.66 -15.42 4.92
N VAL A 59 -12.76 -15.01 4.26
CA VAL A 59 -13.93 -15.84 4.01
C VAL A 59 -13.92 -16.38 2.58
N HIS A 60 -14.63 -17.49 2.37
CA HIS A 60 -14.75 -18.13 1.07
C HIS A 60 -16.21 -18.11 0.60
N LYS A 61 -16.38 -18.26 -0.72
CA LYS A 61 -17.72 -18.37 -1.29
C LYS A 61 -18.45 -19.59 -0.73
N GLY A 62 -19.67 -19.38 -0.22
CA GLY A 62 -20.51 -20.40 0.39
C GLY A 62 -20.44 -20.47 1.92
N ASP A 63 -19.53 -19.72 2.54
CA ASP A 63 -19.45 -19.65 4.01
C ASP A 63 -20.71 -19.03 4.59
N LYS A 64 -21.17 -19.57 5.71
CA LYS A 64 -22.24 -18.99 6.52
C LYS A 64 -21.63 -18.02 7.52
N ILE A 65 -22.11 -16.79 7.48
CA ILE A 65 -21.59 -15.67 8.28
C ILE A 65 -22.69 -15.20 9.23
N ASN A 66 -22.32 -14.95 10.47
CA ASN A 66 -23.19 -14.30 11.44
C ASN A 66 -22.84 -12.81 11.52
N LYS A 67 -23.82 -12.02 11.94
CA LYS A 67 -23.61 -10.60 12.22
C LYS A 67 -22.45 -10.41 13.22
N GLY A 68 -21.47 -9.60 12.86
CA GLY A 68 -20.27 -9.34 13.65
C GLY A 68 -19.09 -10.23 13.32
N ASP A 69 -19.24 -11.27 12.51
CA ASP A 69 -18.10 -12.10 12.08
C ASP A 69 -17.12 -11.27 11.21
N VAL A 70 -15.84 -11.61 11.31
CA VAL A 70 -14.79 -10.94 10.55
C VAL A 70 -14.77 -11.49 9.12
N LEU A 71 -14.87 -10.60 8.14
CA LEU A 71 -14.87 -10.91 6.71
C LEU A 71 -13.51 -10.73 6.06
N ALA A 72 -12.77 -9.73 6.51
CA ALA A 72 -11.44 -9.44 5.99
C ALA A 72 -10.53 -8.89 7.08
N ASP A 73 -9.27 -9.31 7.01
CA ASP A 73 -8.19 -8.79 7.83
C ASP A 73 -7.73 -7.43 7.30
N GLY A 74 -7.27 -6.59 8.21
CA GLY A 74 -6.65 -5.30 7.92
C GLY A 74 -5.14 -5.32 8.13
N PRO A 75 -4.50 -4.16 8.20
CA PRO A 75 -3.08 -4.06 8.49
C PRO A 75 -2.75 -4.63 9.88
N SER A 76 -1.62 -5.35 9.98
CA SER A 76 -1.14 -5.97 11.21
C SER A 76 -2.15 -6.89 11.90
N THR A 77 -2.97 -7.58 11.12
CA THR A 77 -3.93 -8.58 11.62
C THR A 77 -3.84 -9.86 10.80
N GLN A 78 -4.16 -10.99 11.43
CA GLN A 78 -4.25 -12.29 10.81
C GLN A 78 -5.38 -13.09 11.46
N ASN A 79 -6.32 -13.58 10.66
CA ASN A 79 -7.51 -14.32 11.11
C ASN A 79 -8.27 -13.59 12.24
N GLY A 80 -8.43 -12.27 12.11
CA GLY A 80 -9.13 -11.46 13.10
C GLY A 80 -8.36 -11.16 14.39
N GLU A 81 -7.09 -11.54 14.46
CA GLU A 81 -6.23 -11.28 15.61
C GLU A 81 -5.09 -10.32 15.28
N VAL A 82 -4.60 -9.62 16.30
CA VAL A 82 -3.44 -8.72 16.14
C VAL A 82 -2.20 -9.56 15.82
N ALA A 83 -1.51 -9.21 14.74
CA ALA A 83 -0.27 -9.82 14.26
C ALA A 83 0.74 -8.72 13.89
N LEU A 84 1.48 -8.23 14.89
CA LEU A 84 2.42 -7.12 14.74
C LEU A 84 3.79 -7.53 14.17
N GLY A 85 4.05 -8.81 14.03
CA GLY A 85 5.33 -9.32 13.55
C GLY A 85 5.34 -10.83 13.42
N LYS A 86 6.53 -11.37 13.35
CA LYS A 86 6.80 -12.82 13.22
C LYS A 86 7.66 -13.31 14.37
N ASN A 87 7.40 -14.50 14.85
CA ASN A 87 8.29 -15.22 15.74
C ASN A 87 9.42 -15.83 14.92
N ILE A 88 10.66 -15.51 15.26
CA ILE A 88 11.87 -16.01 14.58
C ILE A 88 12.79 -16.70 15.57
N LEU A 89 13.56 -17.66 15.07
CA LEU A 89 14.61 -18.32 15.84
C LEU A 89 15.85 -17.43 15.86
N ILE A 90 16.37 -17.12 17.04
CA ILE A 90 17.56 -16.30 17.24
C ILE A 90 18.61 -17.14 17.96
N GLY A 91 19.83 -17.16 17.43
CA GLY A 91 21.01 -17.73 18.08
C GLY A 91 21.92 -16.64 18.62
N PHE A 92 22.33 -16.74 19.87
CA PHE A 92 23.31 -15.82 20.49
C PHE A 92 24.69 -16.52 20.52
N MET A 93 25.54 -16.15 19.58
CA MET A 93 26.88 -16.71 19.45
C MET A 93 27.77 -15.77 18.64
N THR A 94 29.09 -15.92 18.78
CA THR A 94 30.02 -15.26 17.86
C THR A 94 30.05 -16.00 16.52
N TRP A 95 30.07 -15.24 15.41
CA TRP A 95 30.11 -15.79 14.06
C TRP A 95 31.19 -15.10 13.23
N GLU A 96 32.40 -15.63 13.28
CA GLU A 96 33.54 -15.16 12.49
C GLU A 96 33.78 -13.64 12.50
N GLY A 97 33.38 -12.96 13.58
CA GLY A 97 33.49 -11.52 13.74
C GLY A 97 32.45 -10.69 12.97
N TYR A 98 31.57 -11.30 12.13
CA TYR A 98 30.59 -10.56 11.35
C TYR A 98 29.43 -9.98 12.18
N ASN A 99 29.28 -10.41 13.42
CA ASN A 99 28.32 -9.88 14.37
C ASN A 99 29.00 -9.14 15.55
N TYR A 100 30.14 -8.50 15.27
CA TYR A 100 30.84 -7.68 16.26
C TYR A 100 30.06 -6.41 16.59
N GLU A 101 30.03 -6.02 17.88
CA GLU A 101 29.23 -4.91 18.42
C GLU A 101 27.75 -5.04 18.13
N ASP A 102 27.16 -4.08 17.41
CA ASP A 102 25.73 -4.02 17.09
C ASP A 102 25.35 -4.71 15.77
N ALA A 103 26.32 -5.38 15.11
CA ALA A 103 26.09 -6.08 13.88
C ALA A 103 25.29 -7.37 14.10
N ILE A 104 24.35 -7.65 13.21
CA ILE A 104 23.47 -8.81 13.25
C ILE A 104 23.57 -9.55 11.91
N LEU A 105 23.70 -10.87 11.97
CA LEU A 105 23.60 -11.73 10.80
C LEU A 105 22.16 -12.17 10.60
N LEU A 106 21.67 -12.06 9.39
CA LEU A 106 20.35 -12.52 9.00
C LEU A 106 20.46 -13.68 8.01
N SER A 107 19.58 -14.65 8.15
CA SER A 107 19.44 -15.70 7.16
C SER A 107 18.87 -15.12 5.85
N GLU A 108 19.43 -15.50 4.71
CA GLU A 108 18.93 -15.15 3.37
C GLU A 108 17.45 -15.54 3.17
N ARG A 109 17.02 -16.59 3.87
CA ARG A 109 15.62 -17.04 3.86
C ARG A 109 14.63 -15.94 4.28
N LEU A 110 15.01 -15.04 5.22
CA LEU A 110 14.16 -13.94 5.65
C LEU A 110 13.87 -12.96 4.51
N VAL A 111 14.84 -12.77 3.62
CA VAL A 111 14.69 -11.93 2.42
C VAL A 111 13.90 -12.67 1.35
N LYS A 112 14.23 -13.95 1.10
CA LYS A 112 13.57 -14.77 0.08
C LYS A 112 12.08 -15.00 0.36
N ASP A 113 11.71 -15.20 1.62
CA ASP A 113 10.34 -15.46 2.06
C ASP A 113 9.59 -14.17 2.45
N ASP A 114 10.15 -12.98 2.19
CA ASP A 114 9.56 -11.66 2.49
C ASP A 114 9.09 -11.52 3.96
N VAL A 115 9.82 -12.11 4.91
CA VAL A 115 9.38 -12.20 6.32
C VAL A 115 9.27 -10.83 6.97
N PHE A 116 10.21 -9.93 6.67
CA PHE A 116 10.25 -8.56 7.20
C PHE A 116 10.07 -7.48 6.13
N THR A 117 9.55 -7.86 4.98
CA THR A 117 9.28 -6.92 3.90
C THR A 117 8.09 -6.04 4.25
N SER A 118 8.26 -4.74 4.11
CA SER A 118 7.22 -3.74 4.33
C SER A 118 7.02 -2.89 3.08
N ILE A 119 5.79 -2.39 2.91
CA ILE A 119 5.41 -1.49 1.82
C ILE A 119 5.22 -0.11 2.44
N HIS A 120 5.94 0.88 1.92
CA HIS A 120 5.78 2.28 2.28
C HIS A 120 5.25 3.03 1.06
N ILE A 121 4.22 3.84 1.27
CA ILE A 121 3.57 4.63 0.23
C ILE A 121 3.84 6.09 0.51
N GLU A 122 4.53 6.76 -0.41
CA GLU A 122 4.78 8.20 -0.36
C GLU A 122 3.91 8.91 -1.39
N GLU A 123 3.40 10.06 -1.02
CA GLU A 123 2.58 10.92 -1.87
C GLU A 123 3.30 12.24 -2.11
N PHE A 124 3.46 12.57 -3.38
CA PHE A 124 4.06 13.82 -3.80
C PHE A 124 3.01 14.65 -4.53
N GLU A 125 2.83 15.89 -4.10
CA GLU A 125 1.94 16.84 -4.75
C GLU A 125 2.75 17.93 -5.45
N ALA A 126 2.44 18.18 -6.71
CA ALA A 126 3.01 19.27 -7.49
C ALA A 126 1.89 20.18 -8.00
N GLN A 127 2.06 21.48 -7.81
CA GLN A 127 1.11 22.49 -8.24
C GLN A 127 1.81 23.55 -9.10
N ALA A 128 1.25 23.85 -10.26
CA ALA A 128 1.68 24.99 -11.07
C ALA A 128 1.05 26.27 -10.52
N ARG A 129 1.86 27.29 -10.29
CA ARG A 129 1.44 28.58 -9.72
C ARG A 129 1.93 29.74 -10.60
N ASP A 130 1.21 30.86 -10.53
CA ASP A 130 1.71 32.10 -11.10
C ASP A 130 2.77 32.69 -10.16
N THR A 131 3.97 32.93 -10.72
CA THR A 131 5.08 33.55 -9.97
C THR A 131 5.45 34.90 -10.54
N LYS A 132 6.20 35.71 -9.80
CA LYS A 132 6.71 36.99 -10.28
C LYS A 132 7.65 36.86 -11.48
N LEU A 133 8.22 35.67 -11.69
CA LEU A 133 9.13 35.37 -12.83
C LEU A 133 8.38 34.81 -14.05
N GLY A 134 7.09 34.50 -13.91
CA GLY A 134 6.25 33.93 -14.96
C GLY A 134 5.34 32.84 -14.43
N ALA A 135 4.43 32.37 -15.25
CA ALA A 135 3.56 31.23 -14.92
C ALA A 135 4.35 29.92 -14.95
N GLU A 136 4.13 29.08 -13.96
CA GLU A 136 4.61 27.69 -13.98
C GLU A 136 3.66 26.83 -14.84
N ASP A 137 4.19 25.83 -15.50
CA ASP A 137 3.42 24.88 -16.27
C ASP A 137 3.89 23.45 -15.99
N ILE A 138 2.96 22.50 -16.05
CA ILE A 138 3.26 21.07 -15.94
C ILE A 138 3.27 20.51 -17.35
N THR A 139 4.45 20.10 -17.79
CA THR A 139 4.67 19.63 -19.16
C THR A 139 5.82 18.63 -19.23
N ARG A 140 5.80 17.79 -20.23
CA ARG A 140 6.92 16.90 -20.55
C ARG A 140 8.09 17.66 -21.21
N ASP A 141 7.81 18.79 -21.85
CA ASP A 141 8.82 19.60 -22.53
C ASP A 141 9.66 20.40 -21.52
N ILE A 142 10.69 19.77 -21.01
CA ILE A 142 11.60 20.34 -20.02
C ILE A 142 12.92 20.68 -20.71
N PRO A 143 13.36 21.95 -20.69
CA PRO A 143 14.62 22.33 -21.30
C PRO A 143 15.82 21.72 -20.57
N ASN A 144 16.87 21.36 -21.33
CA ASN A 144 18.13 20.80 -20.80
C ASN A 144 18.04 19.46 -20.08
N VAL A 145 17.02 18.67 -20.37
CA VAL A 145 16.85 17.30 -19.85
C VAL A 145 16.82 16.33 -21.02
N GLY A 146 17.59 15.24 -20.92
CA GLY A 146 17.65 14.21 -21.95
C GLY A 146 16.35 13.38 -22.02
N GLU A 147 16.03 12.91 -23.23
CA GLU A 147 14.85 12.08 -23.50
C GLU A 147 14.77 10.82 -22.60
N GLU A 148 15.90 10.27 -22.20
CA GLU A 148 15.94 9.09 -21.33
C GLU A 148 15.35 9.38 -19.94
N ALA A 149 15.63 10.55 -19.38
CA ALA A 149 15.07 10.98 -18.10
C ALA A 149 13.57 11.30 -18.18
N LEU A 150 13.05 11.57 -19.38
CA LEU A 150 11.65 11.92 -19.65
C LEU A 150 10.82 10.72 -20.14
N ARG A 151 11.42 9.55 -20.36
CA ARG A 151 10.75 8.43 -21.04
C ARG A 151 9.51 7.94 -20.29
N ASP A 152 9.50 8.01 -18.96
CA ASP A 152 8.40 7.53 -18.12
C ASP A 152 7.35 8.61 -17.83
N LEU A 153 7.51 9.83 -18.34
CA LEU A 153 6.51 10.88 -18.30
C LEU A 153 5.49 10.71 -19.45
N ASP A 154 4.22 10.91 -19.15
CA ASP A 154 3.17 10.98 -20.15
C ASP A 154 3.18 12.34 -20.91
N ALA A 155 2.25 12.51 -21.86
CA ALA A 155 2.14 13.74 -22.63
C ALA A 155 1.80 14.97 -21.77
N SER A 156 1.22 14.79 -20.61
CA SER A 156 0.90 15.85 -19.64
C SER A 156 2.06 16.18 -18.70
N GLY A 157 3.19 15.46 -18.79
CA GLY A 157 4.35 15.67 -17.92
C GLY A 157 4.26 14.98 -16.57
N ILE A 158 3.35 14.03 -16.40
CA ILE A 158 3.18 13.24 -15.18
C ILE A 158 3.67 11.82 -15.43
N ILE A 159 4.34 11.22 -14.46
CA ILE A 159 4.83 9.85 -14.57
C ILE A 159 3.69 8.86 -14.79
N ARG A 160 3.89 7.91 -15.70
CA ARG A 160 2.89 6.87 -15.99
C ARG A 160 2.73 5.90 -14.82
N VAL A 161 1.52 5.37 -14.66
CA VAL A 161 1.24 4.32 -13.68
C VAL A 161 1.99 3.04 -14.05
N GLY A 162 2.68 2.44 -13.06
CA GLY A 162 3.47 1.24 -13.22
C GLY A 162 4.93 1.48 -13.61
N ALA A 163 5.40 2.73 -13.70
CA ALA A 163 6.80 3.03 -13.88
C ALA A 163 7.62 2.67 -12.64
N GLU A 164 8.77 2.05 -12.83
CA GLU A 164 9.76 1.86 -11.79
C GLU A 164 10.57 3.15 -11.60
N VAL A 165 10.62 3.66 -10.37
CA VAL A 165 11.29 4.93 -10.05
C VAL A 165 12.45 4.72 -9.10
N LYS A 166 13.50 5.53 -9.26
CA LYS A 166 14.69 5.57 -8.43
C LYS A 166 14.91 6.98 -7.92
N SER A 167 15.77 7.09 -6.92
CA SER A 167 16.18 8.41 -6.41
C SER A 167 16.81 9.25 -7.54
N GLY A 168 16.28 10.44 -7.74
CA GLY A 168 16.71 11.36 -8.81
C GLY A 168 15.83 11.34 -10.07
N ASP A 169 14.89 10.42 -10.21
CA ASP A 169 13.97 10.37 -11.34
C ASP A 169 12.92 11.48 -11.28
N ILE A 170 12.49 11.94 -12.43
CA ILE A 170 11.48 13.00 -12.56
C ILE A 170 10.10 12.37 -12.47
N LEU A 171 9.31 12.76 -11.48
CA LEU A 171 7.93 12.32 -11.31
C LEU A 171 6.92 13.22 -12.00
N VAL A 172 7.19 14.54 -11.99
CA VAL A 172 6.36 15.55 -12.62
C VAL A 172 7.26 16.58 -13.28
N GLY A 173 7.04 16.85 -14.55
CA GLY A 173 7.74 17.90 -15.30
C GLY A 173 7.09 19.25 -15.04
N LYS A 174 7.69 20.07 -14.15
CA LYS A 174 7.23 21.43 -13.86
C LYS A 174 8.28 22.44 -14.31
N VAL A 175 7.91 23.36 -15.16
CA VAL A 175 8.76 24.43 -15.70
C VAL A 175 8.17 25.79 -15.39
N CYS A 176 9.04 26.78 -15.24
CA CYS A 176 8.65 28.18 -15.20
C CYS A 176 9.14 28.84 -16.51
N LEU A 177 8.22 29.32 -17.31
CA LEU A 177 8.55 30.02 -18.53
C LEU A 177 9.05 31.44 -18.18
N LEU A 178 10.35 31.62 -18.20
CA LEU A 178 10.95 32.94 -18.12
C LEU A 178 10.74 33.64 -19.49
N TYR A 179 9.87 34.62 -19.53
CA TYR A 179 9.84 35.50 -20.69
C TYR A 179 11.12 36.34 -20.68
N THR A 180 12.11 35.97 -21.47
CA THR A 180 13.19 36.87 -21.82
C THR A 180 12.62 37.88 -22.81
N SER A 181 12.34 39.08 -22.33
CA SER A 181 12.08 40.25 -23.16
C SER A 181 13.33 40.66 -23.92
#